data_119bd9b4b00ef7d2171f4d526f37b1d1
#
_entry.id   119bd9b4b00ef7d2171f4d526f37b1d1
#
_cell.length_a   1.000
_cell.length_b   1.000
_cell.length_c   1.000
_cell.angle_alpha   90.00
_cell.angle_beta   90.00
_cell.angle_gamma   90.00
#
_symmetry.space_group_name_H-M   'P 1'
#
loop_
_entity.id
_entity.type
_entity.pdbx_description
1 polymer ?
#
loop_
_entity_poly.entity_id
_entity_poly.type
_entity_poly.pdbx_seq_one_letter_code
_entity_poly.pdbx_strand_id
1 'polypeptide(L)'
;MPHHKVVIADDHPIVLLGVREVVQRIGRYKVVGQATNSSELIDQLRLHNPRTLITDFNMPGDCTYGDGFKLIEYILRHFPDTQVLILTMISNGLILSRLQELGVAGVIQKNHLHDEIEKALSAIRKRRRYRSPLPPPTSVVRKAVKVEARFNQLSPRELEVVRLFVTGMTVGDIARQLSRSNKTVSAQKVSAMRKLNVDSDQDLLTYCIESRQFQ
;
A
#
# COMPACT_ATOMS: atom_id res chain seq x y z
N MET A 1 -32.78 15.30 -8.18
CA MET A 1 -31.80 14.67 -9.09
C MET A 1 -31.29 13.39 -8.43
N PRO A 2 -31.07 12.30 -9.15
CA PRO A 2 -30.57 11.06 -8.54
C PRO A 2 -29.17 11.31 -7.95
N HIS A 3 -29.02 10.95 -6.67
CA HIS A 3 -27.70 11.02 -6.01
C HIS A 3 -26.79 9.91 -6.55
N HIS A 4 -25.51 10.22 -6.71
CA HIS A 4 -24.51 9.21 -7.05
C HIS A 4 -24.25 8.32 -5.83
N LYS A 5 -24.49 7.03 -5.99
CA LYS A 5 -24.26 6.04 -4.93
C LYS A 5 -22.77 5.86 -4.70
N VAL A 6 -22.36 5.92 -3.43
CA VAL A 6 -20.99 5.67 -2.97
C VAL A 6 -21.01 4.58 -1.92
N VAL A 7 -20.11 3.62 -2.04
CA VAL A 7 -19.76 2.69 -0.97
C VAL A 7 -18.40 3.13 -0.40
N ILE A 8 -18.27 3.05 0.92
CA ILE A 8 -17.02 3.39 1.61
C ILE A 8 -16.53 2.19 2.41
N ALA A 9 -15.21 1.97 2.47
CA ALA A 9 -14.62 0.86 3.23
C ALA A 9 -13.30 1.28 3.89
N ASP A 10 -13.18 0.99 5.18
CA ASP A 10 -11.97 1.20 5.98
C ASP A 10 -12.10 0.40 7.28
N ASP A 11 -11.05 -0.26 7.73
CA ASP A 11 -11.04 -1.01 8.98
C ASP A 11 -11.02 -0.10 10.24
N HIS A 12 -10.86 1.23 10.04
CA HIS A 12 -10.90 2.22 11.10
C HIS A 12 -12.24 2.98 11.10
N PRO A 13 -13.15 2.77 12.08
CA PRO A 13 -14.46 3.42 12.12
C PRO A 13 -14.41 4.95 12.08
N ILE A 14 -13.37 5.56 12.66
CA ILE A 14 -13.22 7.03 12.66
C ILE A 14 -12.97 7.57 11.26
N VAL A 15 -12.29 6.82 10.40
CA VAL A 15 -12.06 7.19 9.00
C VAL A 15 -13.36 7.09 8.21
N LEU A 16 -14.16 6.02 8.42
CA LEU A 16 -15.49 5.89 7.81
C LEU A 16 -16.40 7.06 8.14
N LEU A 17 -16.41 7.50 9.41
CA LEU A 17 -17.19 8.67 9.83
C LEU A 17 -16.73 9.94 9.12
N GLY A 18 -15.41 10.17 9.05
CA GLY A 18 -14.84 11.34 8.37
C GLY A 18 -15.13 11.35 6.87
N VAL A 19 -14.91 10.22 6.19
CA VAL A 19 -15.22 10.08 4.74
C VAL A 19 -16.70 10.28 4.46
N ARG A 20 -17.57 9.69 5.27
CA ARG A 20 -19.02 9.84 5.15
C ARG A 20 -19.45 11.30 5.25
N GLU A 21 -18.96 12.02 6.26
CA GLU A 21 -19.26 13.43 6.48
C GLU A 21 -18.86 14.28 5.26
N VAL A 22 -17.63 14.08 4.75
CA VAL A 22 -17.15 14.82 3.57
C VAL A 22 -18.00 14.51 2.34
N VAL A 23 -18.30 13.24 2.08
CA VAL A 23 -19.12 12.82 0.92
C VAL A 23 -20.53 13.40 0.99
N GLN A 24 -21.16 13.38 2.17
CA GLN A 24 -22.52 13.90 2.36
C GLN A 24 -22.59 15.42 2.20
N ARG A 25 -21.57 16.15 2.65
CA ARG A 25 -21.48 17.61 2.51
C ARG A 25 -21.49 18.08 1.06
N ILE A 26 -20.98 17.28 0.13
CA ILE A 26 -20.98 17.61 -1.31
C ILE A 26 -22.39 17.58 -1.91
N GLY A 27 -23.38 17.03 -1.22
CA GLY A 27 -24.82 17.11 -1.56
C GLY A 27 -25.29 16.34 -2.80
N ARG A 28 -24.36 15.88 -3.64
CA ARG A 28 -24.65 15.12 -4.89
C ARG A 28 -24.36 13.64 -4.77
N TYR A 29 -23.68 13.23 -3.71
CA TYR A 29 -23.30 11.85 -3.44
C TYR A 29 -24.05 11.35 -2.21
N LYS A 30 -24.39 10.07 -2.24
CA LYS A 30 -25.05 9.40 -1.11
C LYS A 30 -24.26 8.15 -0.76
N VAL A 31 -23.76 8.07 0.47
CA VAL A 31 -23.17 6.85 1.00
C VAL A 31 -24.30 5.84 1.23
N VAL A 32 -24.30 4.76 0.48
CA VAL A 32 -25.33 3.72 0.49
C VAL A 32 -24.91 2.45 1.20
N GLY A 33 -23.60 2.26 1.41
CA GLY A 33 -23.01 1.13 2.13
C GLY A 33 -21.69 1.48 2.77
N GLN A 34 -21.38 0.78 3.85
CA GLN A 34 -20.13 0.87 4.58
C GLN A 34 -19.61 -0.54 4.86
N ALA A 35 -18.29 -0.71 4.89
CA ALA A 35 -17.64 -1.96 5.18
C ALA A 35 -16.38 -1.73 6.02
N THR A 36 -16.05 -2.69 6.89
CA THR A 36 -14.85 -2.68 7.73
C THR A 36 -13.84 -3.76 7.36
N ASN A 37 -14.20 -4.62 6.42
CA ASN A 37 -13.36 -5.69 5.88
C ASN A 37 -13.69 -5.96 4.42
N SER A 38 -12.87 -6.80 3.76
CA SER A 38 -13.02 -7.07 2.34
C SER A 38 -14.28 -7.88 1.99
N SER A 39 -14.73 -8.81 2.82
CA SER A 39 -15.97 -9.56 2.58
C SER A 39 -17.21 -8.66 2.65
N GLU A 40 -17.33 -7.85 3.70
CA GLU A 40 -18.40 -6.85 3.79
C GLU A 40 -18.38 -5.90 2.59
N LEU A 41 -17.19 -5.44 2.18
CA LEU A 41 -17.07 -4.56 1.02
C LEU A 41 -17.64 -5.20 -0.25
N ILE A 42 -17.29 -6.45 -0.53
CA ILE A 42 -17.81 -7.15 -1.71
C ILE A 42 -19.34 -7.32 -1.65
N ASP A 43 -19.89 -7.61 -0.47
CA ASP A 43 -21.33 -7.70 -0.29
C ASP A 43 -22.02 -6.35 -0.50
N GLN A 44 -21.46 -5.26 -0.01
CA GLN A 44 -21.98 -3.91 -0.25
C GLN A 44 -21.90 -3.52 -1.74
N LEU A 45 -20.84 -3.90 -2.45
CA LEU A 45 -20.74 -3.67 -3.89
C LEU A 45 -21.81 -4.43 -4.69
N ARG A 46 -22.05 -5.70 -4.36
CA ARG A 46 -23.10 -6.53 -4.98
C ARG A 46 -24.49 -5.98 -4.71
N LEU A 47 -24.75 -5.59 -3.45
CA LEU A 47 -26.07 -5.11 -3.03
C LEU A 47 -26.44 -3.76 -3.68
N HIS A 48 -25.50 -2.84 -3.74
CA HIS A 48 -25.79 -1.45 -4.10
C HIS A 48 -25.41 -1.08 -5.53
N ASN A 49 -24.54 -1.86 -6.16
CA ASN A 49 -23.94 -1.58 -7.47
C ASN A 49 -23.56 -0.08 -7.62
N PRO A 50 -22.66 0.43 -6.77
CA PRO A 50 -22.34 1.85 -6.70
C PRO A 50 -21.51 2.27 -7.90
N ARG A 51 -21.64 3.53 -8.33
CA ARG A 51 -20.73 4.11 -9.33
C ARG A 51 -19.37 4.49 -8.78
N THR A 52 -19.26 4.65 -7.47
CA THR A 52 -18.03 5.08 -6.81
C THR A 52 -17.81 4.24 -5.57
N LEU A 53 -16.60 3.75 -5.43
CA LEU A 53 -16.07 3.12 -4.22
C LEU A 53 -14.95 3.99 -3.69
N ILE A 54 -14.95 4.26 -2.38
CA ILE A 54 -13.82 4.84 -1.65
C ILE A 54 -13.38 3.79 -0.64
N THR A 55 -12.19 3.23 -0.79
CA THR A 55 -11.73 2.11 0.05
C THR A 55 -10.32 2.34 0.56
N ASP A 56 -10.04 1.90 1.78
CA ASP A 56 -8.65 1.74 2.21
C ASP A 56 -7.93 0.72 1.33
N PHE A 57 -6.63 0.93 1.19
CA PHE A 57 -5.74 -0.01 0.51
C PHE A 57 -5.50 -1.27 1.34
N ASN A 58 -5.33 -1.14 2.67
CA ASN A 58 -5.08 -2.24 3.60
C ASN A 58 -6.26 -2.40 4.56
N MET A 59 -6.96 -3.52 4.47
CA MET A 59 -7.98 -3.95 5.43
C MET A 59 -7.69 -5.39 5.86
N PRO A 60 -6.73 -5.59 6.78
CA PRO A 60 -6.31 -6.92 7.20
C PRO A 60 -7.43 -7.68 7.92
N GLY A 61 -7.30 -8.99 7.98
CA GLY A 61 -8.19 -9.85 8.78
C GLY A 61 -9.21 -10.67 7.99
N ASP A 62 -9.35 -10.45 6.69
CA ASP A 62 -10.23 -11.27 5.84
C ASP A 62 -9.40 -12.12 4.86
N CYS A 63 -9.55 -13.45 4.98
CA CYS A 63 -8.82 -14.40 4.13
C CYS A 63 -9.50 -14.67 2.78
N THR A 64 -10.79 -14.30 2.61
CA THR A 64 -11.58 -14.67 1.43
C THR A 64 -11.15 -13.90 0.19
N TYR A 65 -11.16 -12.58 0.28
CA TYR A 65 -10.78 -11.70 -0.84
C TYR A 65 -9.37 -11.12 -0.67
N GLY A 66 -8.81 -11.23 0.56
CA GLY A 66 -7.52 -10.64 0.92
C GLY A 66 -7.60 -9.12 1.03
N ASP A 67 -6.45 -8.46 0.90
CA ASP A 67 -6.28 -7.01 0.99
C ASP A 67 -5.31 -6.49 -0.09
N GLY A 68 -5.02 -5.20 -0.06
CA GLY A 68 -4.06 -4.56 -0.95
C GLY A 68 -4.36 -4.80 -2.44
N PHE A 69 -3.33 -5.09 -3.20
CA PHE A 69 -3.45 -5.27 -4.65
C PHE A 69 -4.42 -6.38 -5.04
N LYS A 70 -4.45 -7.50 -4.29
CA LYS A 70 -5.30 -8.64 -4.57
C LYS A 70 -6.78 -8.26 -4.55
N LEU A 71 -7.20 -7.53 -3.52
CA LEU A 71 -8.56 -7.02 -3.38
C LEU A 71 -8.90 -6.02 -4.51
N ILE A 72 -8.00 -5.08 -4.79
CA ILE A 72 -8.23 -4.05 -5.81
C ILE A 72 -8.35 -4.68 -7.21
N GLU A 73 -7.47 -5.63 -7.57
CA GLU A 73 -7.55 -6.37 -8.83
C GLU A 73 -8.87 -7.14 -8.96
N TYR A 74 -9.32 -7.77 -7.86
CA TYR A 74 -10.61 -8.44 -7.82
C TYR A 74 -11.76 -7.47 -8.09
N ILE A 75 -11.79 -6.32 -7.40
CA ILE A 75 -12.84 -5.31 -7.56
C ILE A 75 -12.88 -4.77 -8.99
N LEU A 76 -11.74 -4.37 -9.54
CA LEU A 76 -11.66 -3.82 -10.90
C LEU A 76 -12.13 -4.82 -11.96
N ARG A 77 -11.90 -6.12 -11.75
CA ARG A 77 -12.34 -7.18 -12.66
C ARG A 77 -13.83 -7.46 -12.58
N HIS A 78 -14.41 -7.51 -11.37
CA HIS A 78 -15.78 -7.96 -11.15
C HIS A 78 -16.79 -6.81 -11.09
N PHE A 79 -16.33 -5.57 -10.89
CA PHE A 79 -17.17 -4.36 -10.84
C PHE A 79 -16.61 -3.27 -11.76
N PRO A 80 -16.57 -3.52 -13.09
CA PRO A 80 -15.91 -2.62 -14.07
C PRO A 80 -16.57 -1.23 -14.16
N ASP A 81 -17.84 -1.12 -13.81
CA ASP A 81 -18.59 0.15 -13.82
C ASP A 81 -18.34 0.99 -12.55
N THR A 82 -17.69 0.42 -11.54
CA THR A 82 -17.39 1.09 -10.28
C THR A 82 -16.03 1.80 -10.36
N GLN A 83 -16.05 3.09 -10.17
CA GLN A 83 -14.82 3.91 -10.09
C GLN A 83 -14.23 3.81 -8.70
N VAL A 84 -13.01 3.28 -8.60
CA VAL A 84 -12.33 2.97 -7.34
C VAL A 84 -11.40 4.11 -6.97
N LEU A 85 -11.66 4.75 -5.82
CA LEU A 85 -10.75 5.67 -5.13
C LEU A 85 -10.10 4.93 -3.96
N ILE A 86 -8.79 4.93 -3.92
CA ILE A 86 -8.03 4.30 -2.86
C ILE A 86 -7.65 5.35 -1.81
N LEU A 87 -7.91 5.03 -0.54
CA LEU A 87 -7.35 5.74 0.61
C LEU A 87 -6.10 5.01 1.08
N THR A 88 -5.05 5.74 1.43
CA THR A 88 -3.83 5.08 1.93
C THR A 88 -2.98 6.01 2.78
N MET A 89 -2.28 5.45 3.77
CA MET A 89 -1.18 6.11 4.46
C MET A 89 0.17 5.90 3.75
N ILE A 90 0.19 5.04 2.73
CA ILE A 90 1.42 4.67 2.02
C ILE A 90 1.84 5.82 1.10
N SER A 91 3.06 6.30 1.27
CA SER A 91 3.71 7.31 0.43
C SER A 91 4.70 6.70 -0.58
N ASN A 92 4.79 5.37 -0.65
CA ASN A 92 5.71 4.67 -1.56
C ASN A 92 5.28 4.87 -3.02
N GLY A 93 6.13 5.53 -3.81
CA GLY A 93 5.86 5.87 -5.20
C GLY A 93 5.63 4.66 -6.11
N LEU A 94 6.23 3.50 -5.82
CA LEU A 94 6.03 2.27 -6.61
C LEU A 94 4.62 1.70 -6.41
N ILE A 95 4.15 1.66 -5.16
CA ILE A 95 2.79 1.22 -4.84
C ILE A 95 1.77 2.14 -5.50
N LEU A 96 1.99 3.46 -5.40
CA LEU A 96 1.11 4.45 -6.01
C LEU A 96 1.11 4.35 -7.55
N SER A 97 2.26 4.15 -8.18
CA SER A 97 2.38 3.94 -9.63
C SER A 97 1.65 2.68 -10.06
N ARG A 98 1.84 1.57 -9.35
CA ARG A 98 1.17 0.31 -9.65
C ARG A 98 -0.35 0.40 -9.52
N LEU A 99 -0.87 1.09 -8.50
CA LEU A 99 -2.31 1.36 -8.38
C LEU A 99 -2.85 2.15 -9.57
N GLN A 100 -2.10 3.14 -10.06
CA GLN A 100 -2.46 3.91 -11.25
C GLN A 100 -2.46 3.06 -12.53
N GLU A 101 -1.48 2.16 -12.68
CA GLU A 101 -1.38 1.21 -13.79
C GLU A 101 -2.55 0.23 -13.81
N LEU A 102 -2.99 -0.25 -12.64
CA LEU A 102 -4.17 -1.12 -12.49
C LEU A 102 -5.46 -0.44 -12.94
N GLY A 103 -5.50 0.88 -13.03
CA GLY A 103 -6.65 1.60 -13.55
C GLY A 103 -7.60 2.15 -12.51
N VAL A 104 -7.18 2.30 -11.25
CA VAL A 104 -8.00 2.98 -10.23
C VAL A 104 -8.30 4.43 -10.65
N ALA A 105 -9.44 4.94 -10.25
CA ALA A 105 -9.88 6.30 -10.57
C ALA A 105 -9.06 7.37 -9.85
N GLY A 106 -8.45 7.02 -8.71
CA GLY A 106 -7.51 7.89 -8.00
C GLY A 106 -7.00 7.29 -6.71
N VAL A 107 -5.95 7.90 -6.18
CA VAL A 107 -5.37 7.57 -4.88
C VAL A 107 -5.32 8.83 -4.04
N ILE A 108 -5.79 8.75 -2.80
CA ILE A 108 -5.88 9.84 -1.83
C ILE A 108 -5.09 9.45 -0.60
N GLN A 109 -4.27 10.36 -0.09
CA GLN A 109 -3.58 10.15 1.18
C GLN A 109 -4.49 10.46 2.36
N LYS A 110 -4.52 9.57 3.37
CA LYS A 110 -5.40 9.72 4.55
C LYS A 110 -5.12 10.96 5.40
N ASN A 111 -3.94 11.54 5.30
CA ASN A 111 -3.57 12.78 6.01
C ASN A 111 -4.21 14.07 5.42
N HIS A 112 -4.80 14.00 4.22
CA HIS A 112 -5.44 15.12 3.53
C HIS A 112 -6.87 14.80 3.06
N LEU A 113 -7.58 13.90 3.74
CA LEU A 113 -8.88 13.37 3.34
C LEU A 113 -9.89 14.46 2.97
N HIS A 114 -10.02 15.49 3.80
CA HIS A 114 -11.08 16.48 3.66
C HIS A 114 -11.02 17.21 2.32
N ASP A 115 -9.84 17.70 1.95
CA ASP A 115 -9.67 18.51 0.75
C ASP A 115 -9.56 17.67 -0.52
N GLU A 116 -9.06 16.44 -0.39
CA GLU A 116 -8.76 15.59 -1.54
C GLU A 116 -9.97 14.79 -2.02
N ILE A 117 -10.86 14.35 -1.12
CA ILE A 117 -12.07 13.61 -1.51
C ILE A 117 -12.95 14.47 -2.44
N GLU A 118 -13.15 15.74 -2.12
CA GLU A 118 -13.96 16.62 -2.98
C GLU A 118 -13.35 16.78 -4.37
N LYS A 119 -12.04 17.04 -4.42
CA LYS A 119 -11.29 17.16 -5.68
C LYS A 119 -11.34 15.88 -6.50
N ALA A 120 -11.17 14.71 -5.83
CA ALA A 120 -11.21 13.40 -6.46
C ALA A 120 -12.59 13.10 -7.04
N LEU A 121 -13.65 13.30 -6.28
CA LEU A 121 -15.02 13.10 -6.74
C LEU A 121 -15.38 14.06 -7.89
N SER A 122 -14.89 15.31 -7.86
CA SER A 122 -15.05 16.25 -8.95
C SER A 122 -14.31 15.80 -10.23
N ALA A 123 -13.10 15.25 -10.11
CA ALA A 123 -12.34 14.71 -11.24
C ALA A 123 -13.05 13.50 -11.87
N ILE A 124 -13.49 12.56 -11.05
CA ILE A 124 -14.25 11.36 -11.46
C ILE A 124 -15.50 11.75 -12.26
N ARG A 125 -16.26 12.73 -11.78
CA ARG A 125 -17.43 13.23 -12.48
C ARG A 125 -17.11 13.74 -13.90
N LYS A 126 -15.94 14.35 -14.07
CA LYS A 126 -15.42 14.84 -15.36
C LYS A 126 -14.75 13.72 -16.19
N ARG A 127 -14.89 12.46 -15.78
CA ARG A 127 -14.24 11.28 -16.38
C ARG A 127 -12.70 11.43 -16.45
N ARG A 128 -12.12 12.10 -15.46
CA ARG A 128 -10.66 12.26 -15.33
C ARG A 128 -10.18 11.44 -14.15
N ARG A 129 -9.01 10.81 -14.30
CA ARG A 129 -8.34 10.18 -13.16
C ARG A 129 -7.87 11.26 -12.20
N TYR A 130 -8.11 11.05 -10.91
CA TYR A 130 -7.59 11.93 -9.87
C TYR A 130 -6.15 11.53 -9.55
N ARG A 131 -5.29 12.51 -9.60
CA ARG A 131 -3.93 12.38 -9.07
C ARG A 131 -3.84 13.35 -7.90
N SER A 132 -3.69 12.81 -6.70
CA SER A 132 -3.31 13.64 -5.56
C SER A 132 -2.08 14.45 -5.93
N PRO A 133 -2.02 15.74 -5.61
CA PRO A 133 -0.78 16.50 -5.71
C PRO A 133 0.20 15.88 -4.71
N LEU A 134 0.80 14.77 -5.10
CA LEU A 134 1.94 14.22 -4.38
C LEU A 134 2.97 15.35 -4.33
N PRO A 135 3.51 15.67 -3.14
CA PRO A 135 4.70 16.47 -3.11
C PRO A 135 5.70 15.82 -4.09
N PRO A 136 6.43 16.61 -4.89
CA PRO A 136 7.42 16.07 -5.79
C PRO A 136 8.25 15.09 -4.97
N PRO A 137 8.67 13.93 -5.53
CA PRO A 137 9.33 12.88 -4.77
C PRO A 137 10.46 13.53 -3.97
N THR A 138 10.18 13.76 -2.69
CA THR A 138 11.18 14.25 -1.75
C THR A 138 12.33 13.27 -1.80
N SER A 139 13.52 13.69 -1.45
CA SER A 139 14.71 12.83 -1.37
C SER A 139 14.44 11.48 -0.70
N VAL A 140 13.44 11.41 0.19
CA VAL A 140 12.93 10.21 0.87
C VAL A 140 12.25 9.23 -0.09
N VAL A 141 11.41 9.68 -1.04
CA VAL A 141 10.74 8.79 -2.02
C VAL A 141 11.77 8.28 -3.05
N ARG A 142 12.69 9.13 -3.50
CA ARG A 142 13.83 8.67 -4.32
C ARG A 142 14.72 7.68 -3.57
N LYS A 143 14.89 7.85 -2.24
CA LYS A 143 15.58 6.87 -1.38
C LYS A 143 14.81 5.56 -1.30
N ALA A 144 13.50 5.56 -1.05
CA ALA A 144 12.68 4.35 -0.93
C ALA A 144 12.65 3.52 -2.23
N VAL A 145 12.48 4.15 -3.38
CA VAL A 145 12.54 3.49 -4.70
C VAL A 145 13.93 2.88 -4.95
N LYS A 146 15.01 3.60 -4.58
CA LYS A 146 16.37 3.05 -4.64
C LYS A 146 16.59 1.90 -3.65
N VAL A 147 15.97 1.95 -2.48
CA VAL A 147 16.05 0.93 -1.44
C VAL A 147 15.45 -0.39 -1.93
N GLU A 148 14.21 -0.36 -2.41
CA GLU A 148 13.53 -1.57 -2.91
C GLU A 148 14.19 -2.17 -4.15
N ALA A 149 14.64 -1.32 -5.08
CA ALA A 149 15.42 -1.77 -6.23
C ALA A 149 16.75 -2.45 -5.83
N ARG A 150 17.35 -2.06 -4.71
CA ARG A 150 18.56 -2.68 -4.19
C ARG A 150 18.27 -4.03 -3.51
N PHE A 151 17.18 -4.15 -2.74
CA PHE A 151 16.77 -5.44 -2.18
C PHE A 151 16.46 -6.48 -3.26
N ASN A 152 15.87 -6.06 -4.37
CA ASN A 152 15.60 -6.93 -5.53
C ASN A 152 16.89 -7.43 -6.23
N GLN A 153 18.04 -6.83 -5.95
CA GLN A 153 19.35 -7.30 -6.44
C GLN A 153 19.97 -8.36 -5.55
N LEU A 154 19.42 -8.58 -4.36
CA LEU A 154 19.91 -9.63 -3.47
C LEU A 154 19.49 -11.00 -4.01
N SER A 155 20.44 -11.94 -4.00
CA SER A 155 20.08 -13.32 -4.21
C SER A 155 19.24 -13.84 -3.03
N PRO A 156 18.45 -14.92 -3.21
CA PRO A 156 17.69 -15.51 -2.10
C PRO A 156 18.57 -15.87 -0.88
N ARG A 157 19.82 -16.28 -1.11
CA ARG A 157 20.78 -16.62 -0.05
C ARG A 157 21.30 -15.40 0.70
N GLU A 158 21.53 -14.28 0.01
CA GLU A 158 21.92 -13.01 0.63
C GLU A 158 20.76 -12.42 1.43
N LEU A 159 19.55 -12.47 0.88
CA LEU A 159 18.35 -11.98 1.55
C LEU A 159 18.07 -12.75 2.86
N GLU A 160 18.22 -14.08 2.83
CA GLU A 160 18.07 -14.94 4.00
C GLU A 160 19.07 -14.58 5.10
N VAL A 161 20.35 -14.36 4.77
CA VAL A 161 21.39 -13.94 5.71
C VAL A 161 21.07 -12.56 6.30
N VAL A 162 20.68 -11.58 5.48
CA VAL A 162 20.33 -10.24 5.95
C VAL A 162 19.12 -10.30 6.88
N ARG A 163 18.08 -11.07 6.54
CA ARG A 163 16.89 -11.24 7.39
C ARG A 163 17.25 -11.76 8.79
N LEU A 164 18.04 -12.82 8.86
CA LEU A 164 18.47 -13.40 10.14
C LEU A 164 19.40 -12.45 10.92
N PHE A 165 20.25 -11.72 10.22
CA PHE A 165 21.12 -10.72 10.85
C PHE A 165 20.32 -9.58 11.51
N VAL A 166 19.29 -9.09 10.86
CA VAL A 166 18.41 -8.03 11.38
C VAL A 166 17.62 -8.48 12.61
N THR A 167 17.34 -9.77 12.77
CA THR A 167 16.73 -10.30 14.02
C THR A 167 17.72 -10.39 15.19
N GLY A 168 18.98 -9.94 15.02
CA GLY A 168 19.99 -9.90 16.07
C GLY A 168 20.90 -11.15 16.14
N MET A 169 20.80 -12.06 15.16
CA MET A 169 21.66 -13.24 15.12
C MET A 169 23.10 -12.89 14.72
N THR A 170 24.07 -13.52 15.37
CA THR A 170 25.47 -13.42 14.97
C THR A 170 25.74 -14.23 13.68
N VAL A 171 26.83 -13.90 13.00
CA VAL A 171 27.26 -14.67 11.80
C VAL A 171 27.42 -16.17 12.14
N GLY A 172 27.93 -16.48 13.35
CA GLY A 172 28.08 -17.86 13.83
C GLY A 172 26.74 -18.58 14.04
N ASP A 173 25.75 -17.88 14.57
CA ASP A 173 24.39 -18.43 14.77
C ASP A 173 23.70 -18.69 13.44
N ILE A 174 23.80 -17.72 12.52
CA ILE A 174 23.26 -17.85 11.16
C ILE A 174 23.93 -19.03 10.43
N ALA A 175 25.24 -19.18 10.55
CA ALA A 175 25.97 -20.28 9.94
C ALA A 175 25.51 -21.65 10.46
N ARG A 176 25.28 -21.76 11.79
CA ARG A 176 24.72 -22.98 12.41
C ARG A 176 23.29 -23.23 11.92
N GLN A 177 22.43 -22.22 11.95
CA GLN A 177 21.02 -22.36 11.54
C GLN A 177 20.87 -22.75 10.07
N LEU A 178 21.71 -22.18 9.18
CA LEU A 178 21.64 -22.45 7.74
C LEU A 178 22.49 -23.64 7.30
N SER A 179 23.17 -24.32 8.23
CA SER A 179 24.15 -25.40 7.96
C SER A 179 25.21 -24.97 6.93
N ARG A 180 25.76 -23.76 7.11
CA ARG A 180 26.81 -23.17 6.28
C ARG A 180 28.03 -22.81 7.09
N SER A 181 29.18 -22.60 6.42
CA SER A 181 30.38 -22.12 7.11
C SER A 181 30.26 -20.62 7.46
N ASN A 182 30.92 -20.19 8.56
CA ASN A 182 31.05 -18.78 8.92
C ASN A 182 31.59 -17.94 7.76
N LYS A 183 32.56 -18.48 7.03
CA LYS A 183 33.15 -17.83 5.85
C LYS A 183 32.11 -17.58 4.77
N THR A 184 31.25 -18.54 4.52
CA THR A 184 30.16 -18.44 3.52
C THR A 184 29.14 -17.38 3.92
N VAL A 185 28.68 -17.39 5.16
CA VAL A 185 27.71 -16.40 5.69
C VAL A 185 28.31 -15.00 5.69
N SER A 186 29.55 -14.84 6.14
CA SER A 186 30.26 -13.55 6.06
C SER A 186 30.36 -13.03 4.63
N ALA A 187 30.74 -13.87 3.68
CA ALA A 187 30.83 -13.49 2.28
C ALA A 187 29.48 -13.06 1.71
N GLN A 188 28.39 -13.77 2.06
CA GLN A 188 27.03 -13.43 1.65
C GLN A 188 26.57 -12.11 2.29
N LYS A 189 26.87 -11.87 3.58
CA LYS A 189 26.57 -10.60 4.25
C LYS A 189 27.31 -9.43 3.58
N VAL A 190 28.61 -9.55 3.37
CA VAL A 190 29.41 -8.50 2.71
C VAL A 190 28.92 -8.24 1.27
N SER A 191 28.58 -9.28 0.53
CA SER A 191 28.01 -9.13 -0.82
C SER A 191 26.67 -8.40 -0.80
N ALA A 192 25.80 -8.72 0.17
CA ALA A 192 24.53 -8.02 0.37
C ALA A 192 24.75 -6.55 0.73
N MET A 193 25.66 -6.25 1.69
CA MET A 193 26.00 -4.89 2.09
C MET A 193 26.45 -4.04 0.89
N ARG A 194 27.32 -4.59 0.04
CA ARG A 194 27.76 -3.92 -1.19
C ARG A 194 26.59 -3.61 -2.14
N LYS A 195 25.69 -4.54 -2.35
CA LYS A 195 24.49 -4.36 -3.21
C LYS A 195 23.52 -3.34 -2.62
N LEU A 196 23.38 -3.32 -1.30
CA LEU A 196 22.57 -2.34 -0.58
C LEU A 196 23.27 -0.97 -0.47
N ASN A 197 24.57 -0.90 -0.78
CA ASN A 197 25.43 0.29 -0.64
C ASN A 197 25.45 0.82 0.78
N VAL A 198 25.77 -0.07 1.71
CA VAL A 198 26.02 0.19 3.14
C VAL A 198 27.38 -0.34 3.52
N ASP A 199 28.09 0.39 4.40
CA ASP A 199 29.52 0.15 4.67
C ASP A 199 29.76 -0.51 6.03
N SER A 200 28.78 -0.50 6.93
CA SER A 200 28.89 -1.08 8.27
C SER A 200 27.69 -1.94 8.64
N ASP A 201 27.85 -2.82 9.63
CA ASP A 201 26.78 -3.62 10.21
C ASP A 201 25.66 -2.72 10.79
N GLN A 202 26.04 -1.59 11.36
CA GLN A 202 25.11 -0.62 11.92
C GLN A 202 24.29 0.07 10.81
N ASP A 203 24.95 0.42 9.70
CA ASP A 203 24.28 0.97 8.52
C ASP A 203 23.33 -0.04 7.91
N LEU A 204 23.71 -1.33 7.86
CA LEU A 204 22.86 -2.41 7.39
C LEU A 204 21.57 -2.53 8.23
N LEU A 205 21.71 -2.54 9.56
CA LEU A 205 20.56 -2.58 10.48
C LEU A 205 19.67 -1.36 10.31
N THR A 206 20.23 -0.16 10.32
CA THR A 206 19.51 1.10 10.13
C THR A 206 18.76 1.09 8.78
N TYR A 207 19.45 0.69 7.70
CA TYR A 207 18.89 0.60 6.37
C TYR A 207 17.68 -0.36 6.29
N CYS A 208 17.79 -1.53 6.94
CA CYS A 208 16.72 -2.52 6.97
C CYS A 208 15.52 -2.08 7.82
N ILE A 209 15.76 -1.41 8.95
CA ILE A 209 14.70 -0.85 9.81
C ILE A 209 13.95 0.28 9.09
N GLU A 210 14.69 1.23 8.51
CA GLU A 210 14.09 2.35 7.75
C GLU A 210 13.30 1.89 6.52
N SER A 211 13.74 0.79 5.89
CA SER A 211 13.08 0.23 4.70
C SER A 211 11.83 -0.59 5.01
N ARG A 212 11.58 -0.95 6.27
CA ARG A 212 10.48 -1.82 6.73
C ARG A 212 10.35 -3.15 5.97
N GLN A 213 11.46 -3.66 5.44
CA GLN A 213 11.43 -4.87 4.59
C GLN A 213 11.24 -6.17 5.37
N PHE A 214 11.47 -6.16 6.69
CA PHE A 214 11.43 -7.37 7.53
C PHE A 214 10.53 -7.21 8.77
N GLN A 215 9.58 -6.26 8.74
CA GLN A 215 8.52 -6.14 9.74
C GLN A 215 7.28 -6.86 9.31
#